data_4ae67b1bc20a790e8ad176a2bd6c89b0
#
_entry.id   4ae67b1bc20a790e8ad176a2bd6c89b0
#
_cell.length_a   1.000
_cell.length_b   1.000
_cell.length_c   1.000
_cell.angle_alpha   90.00
_cell.angle_beta   90.00
_cell.angle_gamma   90.00
#
_symmetry.space_group_name_H-M   'P 1'
#
loop_
_entity.id
_entity.type
_entity.pdbx_description
1 polymer ?
#
loop_
_entity_poly.entity_id
_entity_poly.type
_entity_poly.pdbx_seq_one_letter_code
_entity_poly.pdbx_strand_id
1 'polypeptide(L)'
;MPTVLQFRRGTTSQNNSFTGALGELSVDTDLDTLRIHDGSTAGGFTLVQTAATQTLTNKTLTSPVINTATFGTSILPVSADGTTLGSASKEFSD
;
A
#
# COMPACT_ATOMS: atom_id res chain seq x y z
N MET A 1 14.26 -22.71 -18.72
CA MET A 1 14.95 -21.55 -18.14
C MET A 1 14.17 -20.27 -18.45
N PRO A 2 13.88 -19.44 -17.45
CA PRO A 2 13.16 -18.18 -17.74
C PRO A 2 14.04 -17.20 -18.52
N THR A 3 13.39 -16.46 -19.39
CA THR A 3 14.03 -15.40 -20.16
C THR A 3 14.06 -14.11 -19.33
N VAL A 4 15.17 -13.38 -19.40
CA VAL A 4 15.30 -12.13 -18.66
C VAL A 4 14.63 -11.00 -19.42
N LEU A 5 13.72 -10.30 -18.76
CA LEU A 5 13.13 -9.05 -19.23
C LEU A 5 13.34 -8.00 -18.16
N GLN A 6 13.99 -6.90 -18.52
CA GLN A 6 14.26 -5.84 -17.56
C GLN A 6 13.53 -4.57 -17.96
N PHE A 7 12.80 -3.99 -17.00
CA PHE A 7 12.18 -2.68 -17.17
C PHE A 7 13.18 -1.58 -16.80
N ARG A 8 12.84 -0.34 -17.10
CA ARG A 8 13.61 0.80 -16.61
C ARG A 8 13.75 0.69 -15.08
N ARG A 9 14.95 0.96 -14.58
CA ARG A 9 15.22 0.83 -13.15
C ARG A 9 16.15 1.94 -12.67
N GLY A 10 16.07 2.20 -11.37
CA GLY A 10 16.95 3.17 -10.71
C GLY A 10 16.79 3.08 -9.21
N THR A 11 17.59 3.84 -8.50
CA THR A 11 17.44 3.96 -7.04
C THR A 11 16.16 4.71 -6.70
N THR A 12 15.78 4.71 -5.42
CA THR A 12 14.65 5.51 -4.96
C THR A 12 14.82 6.98 -5.34
N SER A 13 16.02 7.52 -5.12
CA SER A 13 16.31 8.92 -5.44
C SER A 13 16.15 9.20 -6.94
N GLN A 14 16.66 8.31 -7.78
CA GLN A 14 16.55 8.47 -9.23
C GLN A 14 15.10 8.38 -9.69
N ASN A 15 14.34 7.43 -9.15
CA ASN A 15 12.93 7.29 -9.48
C ASN A 15 12.10 8.51 -9.05
N ASN A 16 12.41 9.06 -7.87
CA ASN A 16 11.65 10.19 -7.33
C ASN A 16 11.70 11.43 -8.24
N SER A 17 12.75 11.58 -9.01
CA SER A 17 12.90 12.72 -9.93
C SER A 17 12.53 12.37 -11.38
N PHE A 18 12.14 11.15 -11.65
CA PHE A 18 11.81 10.69 -12.99
C PHE A 18 10.30 10.78 -13.24
N THR A 19 9.94 11.48 -14.32
CA THR A 19 8.55 11.55 -14.76
C THR A 19 8.41 10.65 -15.98
N GLY A 20 7.81 9.47 -15.78
CA GLY A 20 7.62 8.51 -16.87
C GLY A 20 6.43 8.85 -17.73
N ALA A 21 6.40 8.24 -18.91
CA ALA A 21 5.26 8.37 -19.81
C ALA A 21 4.02 7.69 -19.24
N LEU A 22 2.85 8.08 -19.72
CA LEU A 22 1.61 7.42 -19.31
C LEU A 22 1.69 5.91 -19.58
N GLY A 23 1.52 5.12 -18.53
CA GLY A 23 1.57 3.66 -18.63
C GLY A 23 2.97 3.07 -18.59
N GLU A 24 3.99 3.88 -18.43
CA GLU A 24 5.36 3.38 -18.30
C GLU A 24 5.59 2.80 -16.91
N LEU A 25 6.40 1.73 -16.84
CA LEU A 25 6.78 1.08 -15.60
C LEU A 25 8.25 1.31 -15.31
N SER A 26 8.58 1.46 -14.03
CA SER A 26 9.98 1.51 -13.60
C SER A 26 10.15 0.71 -12.32
N VAL A 27 11.38 0.25 -12.07
CA VAL A 27 11.70 -0.52 -10.88
C VAL A 27 12.56 0.34 -9.96
N ASP A 28 12.16 0.40 -8.69
CA ASP A 28 12.93 1.02 -7.63
C ASP A 28 13.82 -0.06 -7.02
N THR A 29 15.13 0.00 -7.28
CA THR A 29 16.04 -1.07 -6.87
C THR A 29 16.42 -1.00 -5.39
N ASP A 30 16.21 0.13 -4.73
CA ASP A 30 16.43 0.23 -3.29
C ASP A 30 15.30 -0.42 -2.51
N LEU A 31 14.06 -0.21 -2.95
CA LEU A 31 12.87 -0.74 -2.29
C LEU A 31 12.37 -2.03 -2.91
N ASP A 32 12.95 -2.44 -4.03
CA ASP A 32 12.52 -3.62 -4.80
C ASP A 32 11.03 -3.58 -5.10
N THR A 33 10.55 -2.43 -5.51
CA THR A 33 9.14 -2.24 -5.85
C THR A 33 8.99 -1.70 -7.25
N LEU A 34 7.78 -1.87 -7.80
CA LEU A 34 7.43 -1.41 -9.13
C LEU A 34 6.67 -0.08 -9.01
N ARG A 35 6.92 0.82 -9.98
CA ARG A 35 6.20 2.09 -10.06
C ARG A 35 5.48 2.19 -11.38
N ILE A 36 4.26 2.73 -11.35
CA ILE A 36 3.46 3.02 -12.54
C ILE A 36 3.43 4.52 -12.73
N HIS A 37 3.68 4.97 -13.97
CA HIS A 37 3.77 6.40 -14.28
C HIS A 37 2.55 6.87 -15.06
N ASP A 38 2.17 8.14 -14.83
CA ASP A 38 0.99 8.75 -15.46
C ASP A 38 1.35 9.84 -16.47
N GLY A 39 2.63 10.06 -16.76
CA GLY A 39 3.09 11.06 -17.70
C GLY A 39 3.30 12.44 -17.10
N SER A 40 2.93 12.66 -15.84
CA SER A 40 3.04 13.99 -15.23
C SER A 40 3.52 14.01 -13.80
N THR A 41 3.40 12.92 -13.05
CA THR A 41 3.79 12.86 -11.65
C THR A 41 5.22 12.37 -11.52
N ALA A 42 6.10 13.20 -10.95
CA ALA A 42 7.48 12.76 -10.69
C ALA A 42 7.48 11.62 -9.69
N GLY A 43 8.20 10.56 -10.00
CA GLY A 43 8.27 9.37 -9.15
C GLY A 43 7.18 8.35 -9.40
N GLY A 44 6.10 8.71 -10.08
CA GLY A 44 4.99 7.80 -10.30
C GLY A 44 4.34 7.31 -9.01
N PHE A 45 3.74 6.12 -9.06
CA PHE A 45 3.02 5.54 -7.93
C PHE A 45 3.56 4.14 -7.63
N THR A 46 3.98 3.91 -6.39
CA THR A 46 4.53 2.62 -5.98
C THR A 46 3.41 1.61 -5.74
N LEU A 47 3.71 0.34 -5.99
CA LEU A 47 2.78 -0.75 -5.73
C LEU A 47 3.02 -1.32 -4.34
N VAL A 48 1.97 -1.97 -3.79
CA VAL A 48 2.05 -2.60 -2.48
C VAL A 48 2.69 -3.97 -2.61
N GLN A 49 3.70 -4.24 -1.79
CA GLN A 49 4.35 -5.54 -1.74
C GLN A 49 3.75 -6.40 -0.64
N THR A 50 3.91 -7.71 -0.77
CA THR A 50 3.32 -8.66 0.17
C THR A 50 4.04 -8.74 1.50
N ALA A 51 5.34 -8.45 1.54
CA ALA A 51 6.14 -8.65 2.76
C ALA A 51 6.91 -7.41 3.21
N ALA A 52 6.88 -6.34 2.47
CA ALA A 52 7.63 -5.13 2.81
C ALA A 52 6.90 -4.32 3.88
N THR A 53 7.65 -3.58 4.68
CA THR A 53 7.08 -2.59 5.59
C THR A 53 6.67 -1.38 4.77
N GLN A 54 5.38 -1.15 4.64
CA GLN A 54 4.84 -0.06 3.82
C GLN A 54 3.70 0.63 4.54
N THR A 55 3.57 1.93 4.31
CA THR A 55 2.47 2.73 4.82
C THR A 55 1.43 2.89 3.73
N LEU A 56 0.18 2.52 4.04
CA LEU A 56 -0.95 2.68 3.13
C LEU A 56 -1.76 3.89 3.55
N THR A 57 -2.02 4.80 2.61
CA THR A 57 -2.83 5.98 2.88
C THR A 57 -4.07 5.98 2.01
N ASN A 58 -5.16 6.52 2.54
CA ASN A 58 -6.42 6.66 1.81
C ASN A 58 -6.93 5.35 1.23
N LYS A 59 -6.82 4.26 2.01
CA LYS A 59 -7.27 2.94 1.56
C LYS A 59 -8.53 2.54 2.28
N THR A 60 -9.48 2.00 1.52
CA THR A 60 -10.70 1.40 2.07
C THR A 60 -10.58 -0.10 1.94
N LEU A 61 -10.71 -0.80 3.07
CA LEU A 61 -10.61 -2.26 3.09
C LEU A 61 -12.01 -2.84 3.29
N THR A 62 -12.43 -3.72 2.40
CA THR A 62 -13.72 -4.37 2.49
C THR A 62 -13.56 -5.73 3.17
N SER A 63 -14.20 -5.90 4.32
CA SER A 63 -14.17 -7.16 5.09
C SER A 63 -12.75 -7.68 5.33
N PRO A 64 -11.83 -6.85 5.84
CA PRO A 64 -10.46 -7.32 6.06
C PRO A 64 -10.38 -8.28 7.23
N VAL A 65 -9.45 -9.23 7.15
CA VAL A 65 -9.05 -10.05 8.28
C VAL A 65 -7.72 -9.50 8.80
N ILE A 66 -7.70 -9.04 10.05
CA ILE A 66 -6.51 -8.45 10.66
C ILE A 66 -6.12 -9.31 11.85
N ASN A 67 -4.99 -10.01 11.74
CA ASN A 67 -4.58 -10.96 12.77
C ASN A 67 -4.03 -10.29 14.03
N THR A 68 -3.20 -9.26 13.85
CA THR A 68 -2.63 -8.54 14.98
C THR A 68 -2.62 -7.06 14.64
N ALA A 69 -3.47 -6.28 15.29
CA ALA A 69 -3.61 -4.86 14.99
C ALA A 69 -3.17 -4.01 16.18
N THR A 70 -2.46 -2.93 15.88
CA THR A 70 -2.15 -1.89 16.85
C THR A 70 -2.80 -0.61 16.37
N PHE A 71 -3.63 -0.01 17.20
CA PHE A 71 -4.31 1.23 16.85
C PHE A 71 -3.58 2.41 17.51
N GLY A 72 -3.27 3.41 16.70
CA GLY A 72 -2.45 4.52 17.18
C GLY A 72 -3.14 5.42 18.18
N THR A 73 -4.42 5.73 17.95
CA THR A 73 -5.14 6.68 18.80
C THR A 73 -6.46 6.12 19.31
N SER A 74 -7.31 5.69 18.41
CA SER A 74 -8.64 5.24 18.80
C SER A 74 -9.27 4.40 17.71
N ILE A 75 -10.33 3.67 18.09
CA ILE A 75 -11.19 2.98 17.14
C ILE A 75 -12.52 3.73 17.17
N LEU A 76 -12.86 4.38 16.06
CA LEU A 76 -14.03 5.22 15.99
C LEU A 76 -15.05 4.67 14.99
N PRO A 77 -16.33 4.64 15.34
CA PRO A 77 -17.38 4.31 14.37
C PRO A 77 -17.57 5.46 13.39
N VAL A 78 -18.21 5.17 12.26
CA VAL A 78 -18.53 6.18 11.26
C VAL A 78 -19.49 7.22 11.80
N SER A 79 -20.42 6.79 12.66
CA SER A 79 -21.40 7.67 13.29
C SER A 79 -21.70 7.15 14.70
N ALA A 80 -22.29 8.01 15.52
CA ALA A 80 -22.69 7.60 16.87
C ALA A 80 -23.61 6.38 16.78
N ASP A 81 -23.33 5.40 17.61
CA ASP A 81 -24.09 4.13 17.67
C ASP A 81 -24.10 3.37 16.33
N GLY A 82 -23.18 3.70 15.42
CA GLY A 82 -23.18 3.11 14.09
C GLY A 82 -22.36 1.84 13.92
N THR A 83 -21.54 1.48 14.92
CA THR A 83 -20.64 0.33 14.80
C THR A 83 -20.70 -0.52 16.05
N THR A 84 -20.85 -1.82 15.87
CA THR A 84 -20.88 -2.78 16.96
C THR A 84 -19.50 -3.38 17.19
N LEU A 85 -19.01 -3.38 18.43
CA LEU A 85 -17.80 -4.09 18.81
C LEU A 85 -18.21 -5.39 19.49
N GLY A 86 -17.86 -6.52 18.83
CA GLY A 86 -18.25 -7.83 19.33
C GLY A 86 -19.69 -8.17 19.01
N SER A 87 -20.13 -9.29 19.52
CA SER A 87 -21.50 -9.78 19.32
C SER A 87 -21.87 -10.69 20.46
N ALA A 88 -23.14 -11.17 20.48
CA ALA A 88 -23.60 -12.07 21.53
C ALA A 88 -22.80 -13.36 21.59
N SER A 89 -22.23 -13.80 20.47
CA SER A 89 -21.45 -15.04 20.42
C SER A 89 -19.94 -14.80 20.32
N LYS A 90 -19.49 -13.56 20.16
CA LYS A 90 -18.07 -13.21 20.07
C LYS A 90 -17.80 -11.93 20.84
N GLU A 91 -17.31 -12.07 22.04
CA GLU A 91 -17.13 -10.96 22.96
C GLU A 91 -15.65 -10.62 23.12
N PHE A 92 -15.38 -9.39 23.54
CA PHE A 92 -14.04 -8.98 23.90
C PHE A 92 -13.75 -9.37 25.33
N SER A 93 -12.52 -9.83 25.58
CA SER A 93 -12.13 -10.17 26.95
C SER A 93 -11.95 -8.92 27.79
N ASP A 94 -12.15 -9.07 29.08
CA ASP A 94 -11.91 -7.98 30.03
C ASP A 94 -10.44 -7.64 30.21
#